data_52a86e2874252e9fd2ec7d77dc6d2578
#
_entry.id   52a86e2874252e9fd2ec7d77dc6d2578
#
_cell.length_a   1.000
_cell.length_b   1.000
_cell.length_c   1.000
_cell.angle_alpha   90.00
_cell.angle_beta   90.00
_cell.angle_gamma   90.00
#
_symmetry.space_group_name_H-M   'P 1'
#
loop_
_entity.id
_entity.type
_entity.pdbx_description
1 polymer ?
#
loop_
_entity_poly.entity_id
_entity_poly.type
_entity_poly.pdbx_seq_one_letter_code
_entity_poly.pdbx_strand_id
1 'polypeptide(L)'
;MEIPMFASLPLTALXTFESAARQSSFKAAAEELAVTPTAVSHQIRSLEAWLGVPLFQRLPRKVRLTDCGERLFRSLHGALLEISQSVDTLRPQRSGGNLTVSTTPAFAALWLVPRLGRFYAAHPQINLRLDTNCEVLDLHQDASIDLVIRYSLDDYPNFYGLCLFDECFAVYGSPAQVALAGERQPTLISVRWHNSRLYAHGWEAWCAQAGENWMEGQPVIRQYDEEHYALQAAIAGQGLVLASSILVSESVASGLLQPYRADISVDGAGYSALCVPGRERHPPVKAFFEWLRLEARQSGHACRLERDA
;
A
#
# COMPACT_ATOMS: atom_id res chain seq x y z
N MET A 1 -8.78 23.66 42.77
CA MET A 1 -8.42 24.23 41.48
C MET A 1 -7.94 23.07 40.60
N GLU A 2 -8.76 22.62 39.69
CA GLU A 2 -8.35 21.53 38.78
C GLU A 2 -7.26 22.08 37.83
N ILE A 3 -6.09 21.45 37.86
CA ILE A 3 -5.03 21.77 36.89
C ILE A 3 -5.56 21.37 35.50
N PRO A 4 -5.54 22.28 34.51
CA PRO A 4 -5.94 21.88 33.16
C PRO A 4 -5.17 20.63 32.72
N MET A 5 -5.87 19.62 32.24
CA MET A 5 -5.32 18.30 31.91
C MET A 5 -4.05 18.37 31.05
N PHE A 6 -3.96 19.38 30.18
CA PHE A 6 -2.82 19.53 29.27
C PHE A 6 -1.66 20.37 29.85
N ALA A 7 -1.88 21.14 30.94
CA ALA A 7 -0.84 22.01 31.50
C ALA A 7 0.33 21.25 32.13
N SER A 8 0.10 19.99 32.50
CA SER A 8 1.12 19.14 33.12
C SER A 8 1.90 18.30 32.11
N LEU A 9 1.49 18.27 30.82
CA LEU A 9 2.16 17.43 29.81
C LEU A 9 3.50 18.05 29.41
N PRO A 10 4.59 17.28 29.46
CA PRO A 10 5.92 17.75 29.03
C PRO A 10 6.04 17.69 27.49
N LEU A 11 5.35 18.59 26.79
CA LEU A 11 5.20 18.53 25.31
C LEU A 11 6.53 18.50 24.56
N THR A 12 7.54 19.25 25.02
CA THR A 12 8.86 19.23 24.41
C THR A 12 9.52 17.85 24.52
N ALA A 13 9.39 17.21 25.68
CA ALA A 13 9.95 15.87 25.89
C ALA A 13 9.17 14.82 25.10
N LEU A 14 7.89 15.03 24.92
CA LEU A 14 7.07 14.16 24.07
C LEU A 14 7.45 14.27 22.58
N UNK A 15 7.80 15.34 22.07
CA UNK A 15 8.13 15.50 21.01
C UNK A 15 9.23 14.94 20.76
N THR A 16 10.35 15.17 21.52
CA THR A 16 11.67 14.56 21.45
C THR A 16 11.60 13.03 21.47
N PHE A 17 10.72 12.48 22.29
CA PHE A 17 10.49 11.04 22.35
C PHE A 17 9.96 10.50 21.03
N GLU A 18 8.98 11.16 20.42
CA GLU A 18 8.40 10.74 19.13
C GLU A 18 9.50 10.66 18.07
N SER A 19 10.29 11.72 17.89
CA SER A 19 11.38 11.77 16.90
C SER A 19 12.40 10.66 17.14
N ALA A 20 12.82 10.47 18.40
CA ALA A 20 13.80 9.45 18.76
C ALA A 20 13.27 8.03 18.54
N ALA A 21 12.00 7.80 18.79
CA ALA A 21 11.33 6.51 18.58
C ALA A 21 11.21 6.17 17.09
N ARG A 22 10.69 7.10 16.31
CA ARG A 22 10.50 6.94 14.86
C ARG A 22 11.81 6.66 14.14
N GLN A 23 12.87 7.39 14.50
CA GLN A 23 14.18 7.24 13.86
C GLN A 23 15.05 6.13 14.48
N SER A 24 14.61 5.54 15.59
CA SER A 24 15.39 4.56 16.36
C SER A 24 16.83 5.04 16.65
N SER A 25 17.00 6.38 16.79
CA SER A 25 18.31 7.02 16.89
C SER A 25 18.21 8.37 17.58
N PHE A 26 18.91 8.53 18.71
CA PHE A 26 19.01 9.81 19.39
C PHE A 26 19.82 10.85 18.60
N LYS A 27 20.79 10.40 17.79
CA LYS A 27 21.57 11.30 16.93
C LYS A 27 20.69 11.86 15.81
N ALA A 28 19.95 11.00 15.11
CA ALA A 28 19.07 11.44 14.03
C ALA A 28 17.95 12.37 14.56
N ALA A 29 17.37 12.04 15.72
CA ALA A 29 16.39 12.92 16.36
C ALA A 29 16.97 14.29 16.72
N ALA A 30 18.23 14.33 17.15
CA ALA A 30 18.90 15.59 17.46
C ALA A 30 19.09 16.44 16.20
N GLU A 31 19.46 15.82 15.09
CA GLU A 31 19.59 16.49 13.78
C GLU A 31 18.24 17.03 13.30
N GLU A 32 17.18 16.21 13.38
CA GLU A 32 15.84 16.63 13.00
C GLU A 32 15.31 17.81 13.82
N LEU A 33 15.52 17.77 15.14
CA LEU A 33 15.00 18.77 16.07
C LEU A 33 15.93 19.99 16.22
N ALA A 34 17.07 19.99 15.53
CA ALA A 34 18.09 21.04 15.58
C ALA A 34 18.60 21.29 17.01
N VAL A 35 18.81 20.19 17.78
CA VAL A 35 19.35 20.22 19.15
C VAL A 35 20.59 19.30 19.26
N THR A 36 21.21 19.27 20.44
CA THR A 36 22.33 18.35 20.66
C THR A 36 21.85 16.95 21.07
N PRO A 37 22.59 15.87 20.76
CA PRO A 37 22.26 14.52 21.25
C PRO A 37 22.16 14.43 22.77
N THR A 38 22.93 15.25 23.49
CA THR A 38 22.87 15.36 24.96
C THR A 38 21.51 15.93 25.41
N ALA A 39 21.00 16.94 24.71
CA ALA A 39 19.68 17.51 24.99
C ALA A 39 18.57 16.46 24.77
N VAL A 40 18.63 15.70 23.66
CA VAL A 40 17.70 14.58 23.41
C VAL A 40 17.74 13.58 24.56
N SER A 41 18.94 13.12 24.94
CA SER A 41 19.12 12.15 26.05
C SER A 41 18.57 12.69 27.38
N HIS A 42 18.71 13.98 27.63
CA HIS A 42 18.19 14.64 28.82
C HIS A 42 16.67 14.68 28.80
N GLN A 43 16.05 15.11 27.68
CA GLN A 43 14.60 15.17 27.53
C GLN A 43 13.96 13.78 27.70
N ILE A 44 14.55 12.74 27.11
CA ILE A 44 14.07 11.36 27.25
C ILE A 44 14.12 10.92 28.72
N ARG A 45 15.26 11.14 29.40
CA ARG A 45 15.38 10.79 30.82
C ARG A 45 14.37 11.52 31.70
N SER A 46 14.14 12.81 31.41
CA SER A 46 13.15 13.60 32.13
C SER A 46 11.72 13.04 31.92
N LEU A 47 11.41 12.62 30.69
CA LEU A 47 10.11 12.00 30.38
C LEU A 47 9.94 10.65 31.08
N GLU A 48 10.96 9.80 31.03
CA GLU A 48 10.96 8.50 31.73
C GLU A 48 10.80 8.68 33.25
N ALA A 49 11.49 9.67 33.83
CA ALA A 49 11.37 10.00 35.25
C ALA A 49 9.97 10.50 35.60
N TRP A 50 9.37 11.33 34.74
CA TRP A 50 8.01 11.86 34.92
C TRP A 50 6.95 10.76 34.83
N LEU A 51 7.14 9.78 33.91
CA LEU A 51 6.23 8.65 33.72
C LEU A 51 6.46 7.52 34.76
N GLY A 52 7.65 7.45 35.35
CA GLY A 52 8.06 6.38 36.26
C GLY A 52 8.39 5.05 35.55
N VAL A 53 8.49 5.03 34.22
CA VAL A 53 8.79 3.81 33.44
C VAL A 53 9.80 4.11 32.33
N PRO A 54 10.70 3.16 32.00
CA PRO A 54 11.60 3.34 30.88
C PRO A 54 10.84 3.19 29.56
N LEU A 55 11.14 4.05 28.61
CA LEU A 55 10.56 4.02 27.26
C LEU A 55 11.54 3.39 26.24
N PHE A 56 12.83 3.43 26.52
CA PHE A 56 13.87 2.87 25.65
C PHE A 56 14.72 1.82 26.36
N GLN A 57 15.07 0.78 25.64
CA GLN A 57 16.18 -0.14 25.97
C GLN A 57 17.43 0.39 25.29
N ARG A 58 18.48 0.64 26.07
CA ARG A 58 19.75 1.12 25.55
C ARG A 58 20.64 -0.07 25.20
N LEU A 59 20.83 -0.32 23.92
CA LEU A 59 21.71 -1.36 23.40
C LEU A 59 23.01 -0.72 22.86
N PRO A 60 24.13 -1.45 22.81
CA PRO A 60 25.33 -0.91 22.18
C PRO A 60 25.03 -0.49 20.73
N ARG A 61 25.20 0.80 20.43
CA ARG A 61 24.97 1.43 19.11
C ARG A 61 23.52 1.51 18.59
N LYS A 62 22.51 1.07 19.40
CA LYS A 62 21.12 1.15 18.99
C LYS A 62 20.22 1.49 20.19
N VAL A 63 19.10 2.12 19.91
CA VAL A 63 18.01 2.27 20.88
C VAL A 63 16.79 1.52 20.37
N ARG A 64 16.10 0.86 21.26
CA ARG A 64 14.88 0.13 20.95
C ARG A 64 13.79 0.54 21.96
N LEU A 65 12.55 0.58 21.51
CA LEU A 65 11.43 0.86 22.42
C LEU A 65 11.19 -0.31 23.38
N THR A 66 10.76 0.01 24.59
CA THR A 66 10.14 -0.95 25.50
C THR A 66 8.66 -1.12 25.11
N ASP A 67 7.95 -2.10 25.68
CA ASP A 67 6.51 -2.25 25.44
C ASP A 67 5.73 -0.98 25.84
N CYS A 68 6.15 -0.30 26.92
CA CYS A 68 5.59 1.00 27.33
C CYS A 68 5.89 2.08 26.29
N GLY A 69 7.12 2.08 25.78
CA GLY A 69 7.54 2.98 24.70
C GLY A 69 6.73 2.79 23.42
N GLU A 70 6.50 1.54 23.01
CA GLU A 70 5.71 1.24 21.82
C GLU A 70 4.27 1.72 21.94
N ARG A 71 3.64 1.48 23.10
CA ARG A 71 2.27 1.94 23.37
C ARG A 71 2.18 3.46 23.33
N LEU A 72 3.11 4.14 24.01
CA LEU A 72 3.14 5.62 24.01
C LEU A 72 3.41 6.16 22.60
N PHE A 73 4.36 5.56 21.86
CA PHE A 73 4.73 6.01 20.51
C PHE A 73 3.51 5.97 19.58
N ARG A 74 2.79 4.86 19.54
CA ARG A 74 1.61 4.73 18.64
C ARG A 74 0.58 5.82 18.90
N SER A 75 0.21 6.05 20.18
CA SER A 75 -0.78 7.06 20.53
C SER A 75 -0.28 8.48 20.26
N LEU A 76 0.96 8.76 20.65
CA LEU A 76 1.55 10.10 20.54
C LEU A 76 1.79 10.49 19.08
N HIS A 77 2.34 9.59 18.28
CA HIS A 77 2.62 9.85 16.86
C HIS A 77 1.32 10.18 16.11
N GLY A 78 0.27 9.38 16.31
CA GLY A 78 -1.04 9.66 15.72
C GLY A 78 -1.60 11.03 16.13
N ALA A 79 -1.53 11.35 17.43
CA ALA A 79 -2.01 12.65 17.93
C ALA A 79 -1.22 13.83 17.35
N LEU A 80 0.11 13.70 17.25
CA LEU A 80 0.97 14.75 16.67
C LEU A 80 0.71 14.93 15.17
N LEU A 81 0.45 13.84 14.45
CA LEU A 81 0.05 13.91 13.04
C LEU A 81 -1.28 14.67 12.89
N GLU A 82 -2.27 14.36 13.72
CA GLU A 82 -3.58 15.03 13.71
C GLU A 82 -3.44 16.53 14.00
N ILE A 83 -2.61 16.90 14.97
CA ILE A 83 -2.31 18.31 15.29
C ILE A 83 -1.62 18.98 14.08
N SER A 84 -0.62 18.35 13.49
CA SER A 84 0.11 18.87 12.33
C SER A 84 -0.86 19.13 11.16
N GLN A 85 -1.73 18.18 10.88
CA GLN A 85 -2.74 18.32 9.81
C GLN A 85 -3.70 19.48 10.10
N SER A 86 -4.15 19.60 11.36
CA SER A 86 -5.04 20.69 11.74
C SER A 86 -4.38 22.07 11.55
N VAL A 87 -3.09 22.16 11.90
CA VAL A 87 -2.30 23.40 11.70
C VAL A 87 -2.15 23.68 10.21
N ASP A 88 -1.87 22.65 9.40
CA ASP A 88 -1.68 22.81 7.95
C ASP A 88 -2.97 23.26 7.24
N THR A 89 -4.15 22.84 7.72
CA THR A 89 -5.43 23.33 7.16
C THR A 89 -5.67 24.82 7.44
N LEU A 90 -5.07 25.35 8.51
CA LEU A 90 -5.21 26.76 8.89
C LEU A 90 -4.19 27.68 8.21
N ARG A 91 -3.11 27.11 7.69
CA ARG A 91 -2.11 27.88 6.95
C ARG A 91 -2.72 28.33 5.62
N PRO A 92 -2.48 29.59 5.19
CA PRO A 92 -2.92 30.03 3.87
C PRO A 92 -2.36 29.05 2.83
N GLN A 93 -3.25 28.32 2.18
CA GLN A 93 -2.82 27.31 1.21
C GLN A 93 -2.09 28.00 0.07
N ARG A 94 -0.80 27.79 -0.03
CA ARG A 94 -0.15 27.87 -1.33
C ARG A 94 -0.83 26.77 -2.16
N SER A 95 -1.51 27.19 -3.21
CA SER A 95 -2.26 26.33 -4.12
C SER A 95 -1.37 25.17 -4.60
N GLY A 96 -1.59 23.98 -4.07
CA GLY A 96 -0.82 22.78 -4.41
C GLY A 96 -0.41 21.99 -3.18
N GLY A 97 -1.22 21.00 -2.80
CA GLY A 97 -0.84 20.04 -1.76
C GLY A 97 0.04 18.96 -2.36
N ASN A 98 1.06 18.53 -1.63
CA ASN A 98 1.79 17.30 -1.97
C ASN A 98 0.99 16.09 -1.48
N LEU A 99 1.03 15.03 -2.24
CA LEU A 99 0.39 13.75 -1.92
C LEU A 99 1.36 12.62 -2.27
N THR A 100 1.80 11.86 -1.28
CA THR A 100 2.63 10.68 -1.51
C THR A 100 1.79 9.41 -1.34
N VAL A 101 1.68 8.65 -2.41
CA VAL A 101 0.93 7.38 -2.46
C VAL A 101 1.93 6.24 -2.65
N SER A 102 1.91 5.26 -1.73
CA SER A 102 2.72 4.06 -1.88
C SER A 102 1.86 2.89 -2.35
N THR A 103 2.36 2.12 -3.32
CA THR A 103 1.67 0.94 -3.84
C THR A 103 2.68 -0.04 -4.45
N THR A 104 2.21 -1.21 -4.91
CA THR A 104 3.08 -2.18 -5.59
C THR A 104 3.45 -1.68 -6.98
N PRO A 105 4.63 -2.06 -7.52
CA PRO A 105 5.03 -1.67 -8.88
C PRO A 105 4.00 -2.10 -9.94
N ALA A 106 3.45 -3.29 -9.82
CA ALA A 106 2.47 -3.79 -10.78
C ALA A 106 1.17 -2.96 -10.77
N PHE A 107 0.62 -2.67 -9.58
CA PHE A 107 -0.59 -1.84 -9.46
C PHE A 107 -0.34 -0.43 -9.99
N ALA A 108 0.80 0.16 -9.64
CA ALA A 108 1.19 1.48 -10.15
C ALA A 108 1.20 1.50 -11.68
N ALA A 109 1.95 0.58 -12.28
CA ALA A 109 2.19 0.58 -13.73
C ALA A 109 0.94 0.23 -14.55
N LEU A 110 0.14 -0.74 -14.08
CA LEU A 110 -0.91 -1.36 -14.90
C LEU A 110 -2.29 -0.76 -14.65
N TRP A 111 -2.56 -0.29 -13.42
CA TRP A 111 -3.89 0.23 -13.10
C TRP A 111 -3.87 1.74 -12.81
N LEU A 112 -2.95 2.20 -11.96
CA LEU A 112 -3.00 3.55 -11.40
C LEU A 112 -2.51 4.60 -12.42
N VAL A 113 -1.29 4.45 -12.94
CA VAL A 113 -0.65 5.43 -13.83
C VAL A 113 -1.48 5.69 -15.10
N PRO A 114 -2.05 4.66 -15.79
CA PRO A 114 -2.88 4.92 -16.97
C PRO A 114 -4.11 5.82 -16.69
N ARG A 115 -4.57 5.86 -15.43
CA ARG A 115 -5.75 6.62 -15.00
C ARG A 115 -5.44 7.98 -14.40
N LEU A 116 -4.18 8.22 -13.96
CA LEU A 116 -3.78 9.47 -13.29
C LEU A 116 -4.01 10.74 -14.12
N GLY A 117 -4.05 10.63 -15.43
CA GLY A 117 -4.37 11.77 -16.30
C GLY A 117 -5.71 12.43 -15.93
N ARG A 118 -6.71 11.62 -15.56
CA ARG A 118 -8.02 12.13 -15.13
C ARG A 118 -7.93 12.81 -13.75
N PHE A 119 -7.12 12.25 -12.86
CA PHE A 119 -6.87 12.88 -11.55
C PHE A 119 -6.21 14.25 -11.70
N TYR A 120 -5.16 14.35 -12.51
CA TYR A 120 -4.44 15.61 -12.74
C TYR A 120 -5.33 16.66 -13.43
N ALA A 121 -6.22 16.24 -14.33
CA ALA A 121 -7.17 17.15 -14.98
C ALA A 121 -8.17 17.73 -13.98
N ALA A 122 -8.63 16.92 -13.00
CA ALA A 122 -9.57 17.36 -11.96
C ALA A 122 -8.88 18.14 -10.84
N HIS A 123 -7.62 17.82 -10.54
CA HIS A 123 -6.89 18.38 -9.40
C HIS A 123 -5.49 18.86 -9.82
N PRO A 124 -5.38 19.84 -10.73
CA PRO A 124 -4.07 20.29 -11.27
C PRO A 124 -3.14 20.90 -10.21
N GLN A 125 -3.70 21.27 -9.07
CA GLN A 125 -2.94 21.86 -7.96
C GLN A 125 -2.30 20.82 -7.04
N ILE A 126 -2.65 19.53 -7.17
CA ILE A 126 -2.10 18.46 -6.33
C ILE A 126 -0.87 17.85 -7.00
N ASN A 127 0.26 17.90 -6.29
CA ASN A 127 1.52 17.30 -6.73
C ASN A 127 1.63 15.89 -6.17
N LEU A 128 1.31 14.88 -6.99
CA LEU A 128 1.31 13.48 -6.57
C LEU A 128 2.67 12.83 -6.81
N ARG A 129 3.21 12.20 -5.76
CA ARG A 129 4.40 11.35 -5.81
C ARG A 129 3.99 9.90 -5.60
N LEU A 130 4.42 9.01 -6.50
CA LEU A 130 4.25 7.57 -6.32
C LEU A 130 5.52 6.99 -5.72
N ASP A 131 5.34 6.23 -4.65
CA ASP A 131 6.36 5.42 -4.04
C ASP A 131 6.01 3.95 -4.32
N THR A 132 6.83 3.28 -5.15
CA THR A 132 6.54 1.90 -5.54
C THR A 132 7.43 0.95 -4.74
N ASN A 133 6.87 0.42 -3.65
CA ASN A 133 7.58 -0.48 -2.76
C ASN A 133 6.66 -1.62 -2.34
N CYS A 134 7.18 -2.85 -2.39
CA CYS A 134 6.46 -4.05 -1.94
C CYS A 134 6.60 -4.30 -0.43
N GLU A 135 7.47 -3.55 0.26
CA GLU A 135 7.65 -3.73 1.70
C GLU A 135 6.38 -3.34 2.46
N VAL A 136 6.14 -4.06 3.54
CA VAL A 136 5.06 -3.74 4.47
C VAL A 136 5.48 -2.49 5.26
N LEU A 137 4.98 -1.34 4.83
CA LEU A 137 5.28 -0.06 5.47
C LEU A 137 4.40 0.11 6.71
N ASP A 138 5.02 0.46 7.81
CA ASP A 138 4.30 0.88 9.00
C ASP A 138 3.93 2.36 8.83
N LEU A 139 2.70 2.62 8.38
CA LEU A 139 2.19 3.98 8.17
C LEU A 139 2.20 4.85 9.43
N HIS A 140 2.24 4.22 10.61
CA HIS A 140 2.37 4.97 11.86
C HIS A 140 3.81 5.44 12.09
N GLN A 141 4.79 4.84 11.41
CA GLN A 141 6.19 5.23 11.55
C GLN A 141 6.69 6.09 10.39
N ASP A 142 6.09 5.99 9.22
CA ASP A 142 6.53 6.74 8.05
C ASP A 142 5.57 7.88 7.70
N ALA A 143 5.80 9.04 8.28
CA ALA A 143 5.02 10.24 8.03
C ALA A 143 5.21 10.82 6.62
N SER A 144 6.14 10.29 5.82
CA SER A 144 6.36 10.77 4.45
C SER A 144 5.35 10.21 3.44
N ILE A 145 4.56 9.19 3.85
CA ILE A 145 3.56 8.55 3.01
C ILE A 145 2.17 8.92 3.52
N ASP A 146 1.35 9.47 2.66
CA ASP A 146 0.00 9.93 2.99
C ASP A 146 -1.03 8.81 2.89
N LEU A 147 -0.83 7.90 1.93
CA LEU A 147 -1.79 6.84 1.61
C LEU A 147 -1.05 5.65 1.01
N VAL A 148 -1.49 4.44 1.35
CA VAL A 148 -1.00 3.23 0.68
C VAL A 148 -2.14 2.50 -0.02
N ILE A 149 -1.83 1.83 -1.12
CA ILE A 149 -2.75 0.88 -1.77
C ILE A 149 -2.08 -0.48 -1.65
N ARG A 150 -2.75 -1.42 -1.00
CA ARG A 150 -2.19 -2.73 -0.68
C ARG A 150 -3.15 -3.87 -1.06
N TYR A 151 -2.55 -4.96 -1.46
CA TYR A 151 -3.19 -6.23 -1.77
C TYR A 151 -3.10 -7.13 -0.53
N SER A 152 -4.23 -7.56 0.02
CA SER A 152 -4.25 -8.28 1.29
C SER A 152 -5.52 -9.10 1.49
N LEU A 153 -5.39 -10.17 2.27
CA LEU A 153 -6.50 -10.93 2.85
C LEU A 153 -6.92 -10.37 4.21
N ASP A 154 -6.10 -9.51 4.80
CA ASP A 154 -6.30 -9.05 6.18
C ASP A 154 -7.11 -7.75 6.22
N ASP A 155 -7.95 -7.61 7.23
CA ASP A 155 -8.61 -6.36 7.58
C ASP A 155 -7.64 -5.41 8.28
N TYR A 156 -7.89 -4.12 8.16
CA TYR A 156 -7.02 -3.07 8.71
C TYR A 156 -7.79 -2.18 9.71
N PRO A 157 -8.16 -2.73 10.90
CA PRO A 157 -9.05 -2.01 11.83
C PRO A 157 -8.44 -0.73 12.43
N ASN A 158 -7.11 -0.59 12.35
CA ASN A 158 -6.39 0.58 12.89
C ASN A 158 -6.14 1.67 11.83
N PHE A 159 -6.69 1.52 10.63
CA PHE A 159 -6.52 2.47 9.53
C PHE A 159 -7.87 2.93 8.99
N TYR A 160 -7.92 4.13 8.48
CA TYR A 160 -9.02 4.52 7.61
C TYR A 160 -8.81 3.80 6.27
N GLY A 161 -9.82 3.06 5.82
CA GLY A 161 -9.70 2.21 4.64
C GLY A 161 -10.85 2.32 3.67
N LEU A 162 -10.52 2.14 2.40
CA LEU A 162 -11.47 2.01 1.30
C LEU A 162 -11.13 0.71 0.56
N CYS A 163 -12.04 -0.26 0.58
CA CYS A 163 -11.92 -1.44 -0.28
C CYS A 163 -12.13 -1.00 -1.73
N LEU A 164 -11.13 -1.23 -2.58
CA LEU A 164 -11.20 -0.87 -4.00
C LEU A 164 -11.76 -2.03 -4.83
N PHE A 165 -11.19 -3.21 -4.66
CA PHE A 165 -11.47 -4.37 -5.51
C PHE A 165 -11.42 -5.66 -4.73
N ASP A 166 -12.32 -6.58 -5.07
CA ASP A 166 -12.15 -8.02 -4.84
C ASP A 166 -11.47 -8.60 -6.08
N GLU A 167 -10.30 -9.22 -5.89
CA GLU A 167 -9.48 -9.72 -6.99
C GLU A 167 -9.88 -11.13 -7.41
N CYS A 168 -9.77 -11.40 -8.71
CA CYS A 168 -9.75 -12.77 -9.23
C CYS A 168 -8.67 -12.90 -10.30
N PHE A 169 -8.15 -14.10 -10.43
CA PHE A 169 -7.12 -14.44 -11.42
C PHE A 169 -7.73 -15.31 -12.51
N ALA A 170 -7.45 -14.94 -13.75
CA ALA A 170 -7.88 -15.71 -14.92
C ALA A 170 -6.70 -15.84 -15.90
N VAL A 171 -6.88 -16.67 -16.91
CA VAL A 171 -5.82 -16.92 -17.90
C VAL A 171 -6.02 -16.01 -19.10
N TYR A 172 -4.93 -15.36 -19.50
CA TYR A 172 -4.90 -14.42 -20.63
C TYR A 172 -3.73 -14.71 -21.55
N GLY A 173 -3.89 -14.34 -22.81
CA GLY A 173 -2.82 -14.40 -23.80
C GLY A 173 -3.07 -13.45 -24.96
N SER A 174 -2.09 -13.25 -25.81
CA SER A 174 -2.34 -12.58 -27.08
C SER A 174 -3.37 -13.39 -27.90
N PRO A 175 -4.13 -12.76 -28.80
CA PRO A 175 -5.14 -13.49 -29.58
C PRO A 175 -4.57 -14.74 -30.28
N ALA A 176 -3.35 -14.66 -30.80
CA ALA A 176 -2.69 -15.77 -31.46
C ALA A 176 -2.40 -16.94 -30.48
N GLN A 177 -1.95 -16.61 -29.25
CA GLN A 177 -1.63 -17.65 -28.25
C GLN A 177 -2.90 -18.33 -27.71
N VAL A 178 -3.96 -17.57 -27.52
CA VAL A 178 -5.25 -18.11 -27.08
C VAL A 178 -5.82 -19.07 -28.14
N ALA A 179 -5.74 -18.72 -29.41
CA ALA A 179 -6.17 -19.61 -30.50
C ALA A 179 -5.37 -20.93 -30.52
N LEU A 180 -4.05 -20.86 -30.31
CA LEU A 180 -3.18 -22.05 -30.30
C LEU A 180 -3.37 -22.95 -29.09
N ALA A 181 -3.79 -22.40 -27.96
CA ALA A 181 -3.91 -23.15 -26.70
C ALA A 181 -4.97 -24.26 -26.76
N GLY A 182 -5.97 -24.15 -27.66
CA GLY A 182 -6.94 -25.20 -27.91
C GLY A 182 -6.42 -26.35 -28.78
N GLU A 183 -5.25 -26.16 -29.40
CA GLU A 183 -4.68 -27.15 -30.32
C GLU A 183 -3.43 -27.85 -29.77
N ARG A 184 -2.70 -27.20 -28.87
CA ARG A 184 -1.46 -27.72 -28.29
C ARG A 184 -1.25 -27.17 -26.89
N GLN A 185 -0.46 -27.88 -26.09
CA GLN A 185 -0.09 -27.44 -24.75
C GLN A 185 0.63 -26.09 -24.84
N PRO A 186 0.13 -25.05 -24.14
CA PRO A 186 0.75 -23.72 -24.20
C PRO A 186 2.01 -23.61 -23.32
N THR A 187 2.85 -22.65 -23.62
CA THR A 187 3.84 -22.17 -22.65
C THR A 187 3.08 -21.38 -21.57
N LEU A 188 3.35 -21.68 -20.32
CA LEU A 188 2.72 -21.00 -19.16
C LEU A 188 3.65 -19.90 -18.65
N ILE A 189 3.09 -18.74 -18.39
CA ILE A 189 3.82 -17.61 -17.81
C ILE A 189 3.36 -17.46 -16.36
N SER A 190 4.30 -17.44 -15.43
CA SER A 190 4.05 -17.40 -14.00
C SER A 190 4.77 -16.22 -13.36
N VAL A 191 4.25 -15.75 -12.24
CA VAL A 191 4.91 -14.76 -11.38
C VAL A 191 5.47 -15.49 -10.15
N ARG A 192 6.68 -15.16 -9.76
CA ARG A 192 7.28 -15.69 -8.53
C ARG A 192 6.82 -14.83 -7.34
N TRP A 193 5.74 -15.27 -6.71
CA TRP A 193 5.16 -14.54 -5.60
C TRP A 193 6.01 -14.70 -4.33
N HIS A 194 6.32 -13.60 -3.67
CA HIS A 194 7.07 -13.60 -2.41
C HIS A 194 6.22 -13.99 -1.21
N ASN A 195 4.90 -13.87 -1.31
CA ASN A 195 3.97 -14.24 -0.23
C ASN A 195 2.99 -15.32 -0.73
N SER A 196 3.32 -16.58 -0.44
CA SER A 196 2.52 -17.73 -0.87
C SER A 196 1.10 -17.75 -0.29
N ARG A 197 0.88 -17.11 0.88
CA ARG A 197 -0.46 -17.02 1.48
C ARG A 197 -1.43 -16.19 0.63
N LEU A 198 -0.93 -15.09 0.08
CA LEU A 198 -1.73 -14.20 -0.77
C LEU A 198 -2.00 -14.79 -2.17
N TYR A 199 -1.12 -15.67 -2.62
CA TYR A 199 -1.13 -16.20 -3.98
C TYR A 199 -1.14 -17.73 -3.97
N ALA A 200 -1.97 -18.31 -3.09
CA ALA A 200 -2.10 -19.77 -2.96
C ALA A 200 -2.74 -20.41 -4.20
N HIS A 201 -3.38 -19.62 -5.04
CA HIS A 201 -4.10 -20.10 -6.22
C HIS A 201 -3.22 -19.89 -7.46
N GLY A 202 -2.48 -20.92 -7.82
CA GLY A 202 -1.61 -20.92 -8.99
C GLY A 202 -2.20 -21.65 -10.18
N TRP A 203 -1.34 -21.97 -11.12
CA TRP A 203 -1.71 -22.70 -12.34
C TRP A 203 -2.41 -24.03 -12.03
N GLU A 204 -1.99 -24.75 -10.97
CA GLU A 204 -2.61 -26.02 -10.58
C GLU A 204 -4.09 -25.87 -10.25
N ALA A 205 -4.43 -24.83 -9.47
CA ALA A 205 -5.82 -24.58 -9.08
C ALA A 205 -6.69 -24.19 -10.28
N TRP A 206 -6.16 -23.33 -11.16
CA TRP A 206 -6.89 -22.91 -12.36
C TRP A 206 -7.09 -24.11 -13.32
N CYS A 207 -6.04 -24.88 -13.59
CA CYS A 207 -6.11 -26.05 -14.47
C CYS A 207 -7.11 -27.09 -13.96
N ALA A 208 -7.15 -27.32 -12.63
CA ALA A 208 -8.12 -28.23 -12.03
C ALA A 208 -9.57 -27.76 -12.27
N GLN A 209 -9.86 -26.48 -12.15
CA GLN A 209 -11.19 -25.92 -12.42
C GLN A 209 -11.54 -25.96 -13.92
N ALA A 210 -10.54 -25.70 -14.76
CA ALA A 210 -10.74 -25.68 -16.22
C ALA A 210 -10.81 -27.07 -16.86
N GLY A 211 -10.40 -28.10 -16.13
CA GLY A 211 -10.26 -29.45 -16.68
C GLY A 211 -9.08 -29.57 -17.65
N GLU A 212 -8.06 -28.74 -17.48
CA GLU A 212 -6.87 -28.74 -18.33
C GLU A 212 -5.75 -29.54 -17.65
N ASN A 213 -5.01 -30.30 -18.45
CA ASN A 213 -3.90 -31.11 -17.95
C ASN A 213 -2.53 -30.48 -18.19
N TRP A 214 -2.45 -29.17 -18.38
CA TRP A 214 -1.22 -28.43 -18.72
C TRP A 214 -0.11 -28.58 -17.68
N MET A 215 -0.46 -28.84 -16.43
CA MET A 215 0.51 -29.03 -15.34
C MET A 215 1.05 -30.47 -15.25
N GLU A 216 0.51 -31.39 -16.05
CA GLU A 216 0.98 -32.78 -16.07
C GLU A 216 2.26 -32.91 -16.92
N GLY A 217 3.12 -33.84 -16.54
CA GLY A 217 4.37 -34.07 -17.25
C GLY A 217 5.42 -32.98 -16.96
N GLN A 218 5.94 -32.37 -18.00
CA GLN A 218 6.98 -31.31 -17.89
C GLN A 218 6.49 -30.03 -18.58
N PRO A 219 5.63 -29.26 -17.93
CA PRO A 219 5.15 -28.01 -18.53
C PRO A 219 6.29 -27.00 -18.75
N VAL A 220 6.23 -26.27 -19.85
CA VAL A 220 7.17 -25.17 -20.09
C VAL A 220 6.64 -23.96 -19.32
N ILE A 221 7.33 -23.60 -18.24
CA ILE A 221 6.96 -22.44 -17.41
C ILE A 221 8.03 -21.37 -17.52
N ARG A 222 7.63 -20.15 -17.91
CA ARG A 222 8.47 -18.96 -17.88
C ARG A 222 8.11 -18.13 -16.66
N GLN A 223 9.07 -17.89 -15.78
CA GLN A 223 8.84 -17.24 -14.50
C GLN A 223 9.44 -15.83 -14.46
N TYR A 224 8.66 -14.89 -13.96
CA TYR A 224 9.06 -13.48 -13.79
C TYR A 224 8.89 -13.07 -12.32
N ASP A 225 9.68 -12.10 -11.88
CA ASP A 225 9.62 -11.62 -10.49
C ASP A 225 8.46 -10.63 -10.26
N GLU A 226 7.96 -10.01 -11.33
CA GLU A 226 6.91 -8.99 -11.23
C GLU A 226 5.80 -9.26 -12.27
N GLU A 227 4.56 -9.02 -11.86
CA GLU A 227 3.38 -9.28 -12.69
C GLU A 227 3.38 -8.45 -13.98
N HIS A 228 3.83 -7.21 -13.91
CA HIS A 228 3.87 -6.38 -15.12
C HIS A 228 4.85 -6.92 -16.18
N TYR A 229 5.94 -7.59 -15.78
CA TYR A 229 6.83 -8.28 -16.74
C TYR A 229 6.16 -9.51 -17.34
N ALA A 230 5.43 -10.27 -16.52
CA ALA A 230 4.69 -11.45 -16.98
C ALA A 230 3.62 -11.04 -18.02
N LEU A 231 2.91 -9.94 -17.77
CA LEU A 231 1.93 -9.42 -18.72
C LEU A 231 2.58 -8.95 -20.03
N GLN A 232 3.73 -8.27 -19.95
CA GLN A 232 4.48 -7.88 -21.17
C GLN A 232 4.91 -9.10 -21.99
N ALA A 233 5.33 -10.18 -21.33
CA ALA A 233 5.69 -11.43 -22.03
C ALA A 233 4.46 -12.06 -22.72
N ALA A 234 3.30 -12.02 -22.09
CA ALA A 234 2.06 -12.52 -22.69
C ALA A 234 1.63 -11.66 -23.90
N ILE A 235 1.72 -10.33 -23.80
CA ILE A 235 1.45 -9.38 -24.90
C ILE A 235 2.40 -9.67 -26.08
N ALA A 236 3.68 -9.95 -25.79
CA ALA A 236 4.68 -10.31 -26.79
C ALA A 236 4.47 -11.72 -27.38
N GLY A 237 3.40 -12.43 -27.02
CA GLY A 237 3.08 -13.73 -27.56
C GLY A 237 3.93 -14.88 -27.05
N GLN A 238 4.52 -14.75 -25.85
CA GLN A 238 5.43 -15.77 -25.32
C GLN A 238 4.71 -16.93 -24.63
N GLY A 239 3.39 -16.85 -24.45
CA GLY A 239 2.59 -17.88 -23.81
C GLY A 239 1.31 -17.32 -23.20
N LEU A 240 0.66 -18.14 -22.36
CA LEU A 240 -0.50 -17.75 -21.56
C LEU A 240 -0.06 -17.37 -20.13
N VAL A 241 -0.66 -16.34 -19.58
CA VAL A 241 -0.37 -15.85 -18.22
C VAL A 241 -1.60 -16.02 -17.31
N LEU A 242 -1.39 -16.51 -16.10
CA LEU A 242 -2.39 -16.45 -15.04
C LEU A 242 -2.18 -15.11 -14.31
N ALA A 243 -3.13 -14.19 -14.45
CA ALA A 243 -2.94 -12.80 -14.05
C ALA A 243 -4.21 -12.20 -13.43
N SER A 244 -4.00 -11.12 -12.69
CA SER A 244 -5.04 -10.30 -12.08
C SER A 244 -6.01 -9.77 -13.14
N SER A 245 -7.32 -9.99 -12.95
CA SER A 245 -8.37 -9.45 -13.82
C SER A 245 -8.39 -7.93 -13.81
N ILE A 246 -7.95 -7.31 -12.73
CA ILE A 246 -7.89 -5.86 -12.55
C ILE A 246 -6.69 -5.28 -13.30
N LEU A 247 -5.51 -5.89 -13.11
CA LEU A 247 -4.27 -5.36 -13.69
C LEU A 247 -4.19 -5.59 -15.20
N VAL A 248 -4.87 -6.60 -15.73
CA VAL A 248 -4.91 -6.90 -17.16
C VAL A 248 -5.94 -6.04 -17.92
N SER A 249 -6.81 -5.33 -17.22
CA SER A 249 -8.02 -4.70 -17.78
C SER A 249 -7.75 -3.79 -18.97
N GLU A 250 -6.70 -2.96 -18.93
CA GLU A 250 -6.32 -2.06 -20.02
C GLU A 250 -5.80 -2.84 -21.26
N SER A 251 -5.06 -3.92 -21.01
CA SER A 251 -4.54 -4.78 -22.09
C SER A 251 -5.66 -5.54 -22.79
N VAL A 252 -6.69 -5.92 -22.05
CA VAL A 252 -7.88 -6.57 -22.62
C VAL A 252 -8.72 -5.53 -23.37
N ALA A 253 -8.97 -4.35 -22.78
CA ALA A 253 -9.74 -3.28 -23.42
C ALA A 253 -9.11 -2.82 -24.75
N SER A 254 -7.78 -2.82 -24.83
CA SER A 254 -7.03 -2.46 -26.06
C SER A 254 -6.85 -3.61 -27.05
N GLY A 255 -7.32 -4.83 -26.71
CA GLY A 255 -7.20 -6.02 -27.57
C GLY A 255 -5.80 -6.63 -27.64
N LEU A 256 -4.87 -6.19 -26.78
CA LEU A 256 -3.52 -6.77 -26.71
C LEU A 256 -3.54 -8.17 -26.09
N LEU A 257 -4.43 -8.36 -25.13
CA LEU A 257 -4.69 -9.66 -24.48
C LEU A 257 -6.16 -9.99 -24.57
N GLN A 258 -6.48 -11.27 -24.54
CA GLN A 258 -7.84 -11.75 -24.39
C GLN A 258 -7.87 -12.93 -23.42
N PRO A 259 -8.99 -13.14 -22.71
CA PRO A 259 -9.09 -14.26 -21.79
C PRO A 259 -9.16 -15.58 -22.54
N TYR A 260 -8.50 -16.60 -21.97
CA TYR A 260 -8.70 -18.00 -22.31
C TYR A 260 -9.68 -18.57 -21.28
N ARG A 261 -10.80 -19.14 -21.73
CA ARG A 261 -11.86 -19.64 -20.84
C ARG A 261 -12.30 -18.55 -19.83
N ALA A 262 -12.96 -17.51 -20.36
CA ALA A 262 -13.45 -16.38 -19.58
C ALA A 262 -14.45 -16.78 -18.45
N ASP A 263 -14.97 -17.99 -18.51
CA ASP A 263 -15.86 -18.61 -17.52
C ASP A 263 -15.11 -19.14 -16.29
N ILE A 264 -13.77 -19.23 -16.32
CA ILE A 264 -12.94 -19.83 -15.27
C ILE A 264 -12.04 -18.75 -14.62
N SER A 265 -12.17 -18.62 -13.31
CA SER A 265 -11.28 -17.76 -12.52
C SER A 265 -11.06 -18.37 -11.13
N VAL A 266 -9.96 -17.99 -10.50
CA VAL A 266 -9.65 -18.34 -9.11
C VAL A 266 -9.66 -17.07 -8.26
N ASP A 267 -10.26 -17.14 -7.09
CA ASP A 267 -10.37 -15.97 -6.20
C ASP A 267 -9.00 -15.57 -5.68
N GLY A 268 -8.78 -14.27 -5.58
CA GLY A 268 -7.61 -13.66 -4.96
C GLY A 268 -7.97 -12.94 -3.66
N ALA A 269 -7.07 -12.10 -3.21
CA ALA A 269 -7.30 -11.20 -2.07
C ALA A 269 -7.98 -9.89 -2.56
N GLY A 270 -7.93 -8.84 -1.76
CA GLY A 270 -8.51 -7.55 -2.14
C GLY A 270 -7.47 -6.44 -2.20
N TYR A 271 -7.75 -5.44 -3.02
CA TYR A 271 -7.00 -4.17 -2.98
C TYR A 271 -7.71 -3.17 -2.09
N SER A 272 -6.98 -2.62 -1.12
CA SER A 272 -7.50 -1.56 -0.23
C SER A 272 -6.58 -0.35 -0.25
N ALA A 273 -7.21 0.84 -0.28
CA ALA A 273 -6.51 2.10 -0.06
C ALA A 273 -6.63 2.47 1.42
N LEU A 274 -5.51 2.77 2.07
CA LEU A 274 -5.43 2.94 3.53
C LEU A 274 -4.63 4.19 3.89
N CYS A 275 -5.05 4.88 4.96
CA CYS A 275 -4.23 5.92 5.59
C CYS A 275 -4.41 5.90 7.11
N VAL A 276 -3.56 6.61 7.82
CA VAL A 276 -3.72 6.79 9.28
C VAL A 276 -5.02 7.55 9.52
N PRO A 277 -5.84 7.13 10.53
CA PRO A 277 -7.10 7.83 10.83
C PRO A 277 -6.89 9.33 11.06
N GLY A 278 -7.76 10.13 10.45
CA GLY A 278 -7.65 11.60 10.42
C GLY A 278 -7.01 12.13 9.13
N ARG A 279 -6.10 11.37 8.53
CA ARG A 279 -5.42 11.78 7.29
C ARG A 279 -6.39 11.89 6.11
N GLU A 280 -7.48 11.11 6.11
CA GLU A 280 -8.54 11.15 5.09
C GLU A 280 -9.24 12.52 4.98
N ARG A 281 -9.08 13.36 6.01
CA ARG A 281 -9.65 14.72 6.03
C ARG A 281 -8.76 15.75 5.32
N HIS A 282 -7.47 15.42 5.12
CA HIS A 282 -6.52 16.30 4.44
C HIS A 282 -6.94 16.45 2.97
N PRO A 283 -7.06 17.70 2.43
CA PRO A 283 -7.69 17.88 1.12
C PRO A 283 -7.11 17.07 -0.03
N PRO A 284 -5.77 16.95 -0.23
CA PRO A 284 -5.23 16.10 -1.29
C PRO A 284 -5.57 14.61 -1.10
N VAL A 285 -5.53 14.10 0.14
CA VAL A 285 -5.83 12.70 0.47
C VAL A 285 -7.31 12.42 0.21
N LYS A 286 -8.19 13.31 0.70
CA LYS A 286 -9.64 13.22 0.47
C LYS A 286 -9.97 13.19 -1.02
N ALA A 287 -9.40 14.12 -1.79
CA ALA A 287 -9.62 14.20 -3.24
C ALA A 287 -9.18 12.89 -3.93
N PHE A 288 -8.06 12.32 -3.49
CA PHE A 288 -7.54 11.08 -4.07
C PHE A 288 -8.42 9.87 -3.71
N PHE A 289 -8.91 9.76 -2.46
CA PHE A 289 -9.86 8.70 -2.08
C PHE A 289 -11.17 8.79 -2.88
N GLU A 290 -11.71 9.99 -3.06
CA GLU A 290 -12.93 10.22 -3.85
C GLU A 290 -12.72 9.80 -5.31
N TRP A 291 -11.58 10.19 -5.88
CA TRP A 291 -11.21 9.81 -7.23
C TRP A 291 -11.01 8.29 -7.37
N LEU A 292 -10.27 7.65 -6.44
CA LEU A 292 -10.07 6.20 -6.45
C LEU A 292 -11.41 5.44 -6.42
N ARG A 293 -12.34 5.89 -5.58
CA ARG A 293 -13.69 5.28 -5.49
C ARG A 293 -14.42 5.35 -6.82
N LEU A 294 -14.36 6.48 -7.50
CA LEU A 294 -14.99 6.66 -8.82
C LEU A 294 -14.35 5.75 -9.88
N GLU A 295 -13.03 5.72 -9.92
CA GLU A 295 -12.29 4.89 -10.88
C GLU A 295 -12.54 3.38 -10.65
N ALA A 296 -12.57 2.95 -9.39
CA ALA A 296 -12.83 1.56 -9.04
C ALA A 296 -14.24 1.14 -9.51
N ARG A 297 -15.25 1.97 -9.25
CA ARG A 297 -16.62 1.71 -9.71
C ARG A 297 -16.71 1.63 -11.25
N GLN A 298 -16.01 2.51 -11.95
CA GLN A 298 -16.01 2.53 -13.42
C GLN A 298 -15.30 1.31 -14.02
N SER A 299 -14.37 0.71 -13.29
CA SER A 299 -13.64 -0.47 -13.75
C SER A 299 -14.48 -1.76 -13.76
N GLY A 300 -15.67 -1.76 -13.16
CA GLY A 300 -16.55 -2.93 -13.12
C GLY A 300 -16.13 -4.02 -12.12
N HIS A 301 -15.07 -3.81 -11.38
CA HIS A 301 -14.49 -4.78 -10.42
C HIS A 301 -14.61 -4.31 -8.96
N ALA A 302 -15.43 -3.29 -8.68
CA ALA A 302 -15.56 -2.72 -7.34
C ALA A 302 -15.95 -3.78 -6.30
N CYS A 303 -15.42 -3.61 -5.10
CA CYS A 303 -15.63 -4.49 -3.94
C CYS A 303 -17.12 -4.75 -3.70
N ARG A 304 -17.46 -5.99 -3.37
CA ARG A 304 -18.86 -6.44 -3.11
C ARG A 304 -19.52 -5.60 -2.01
N LEU A 305 -18.78 -5.23 -0.98
CA LEU A 305 -19.29 -4.43 0.14
C LEU A 305 -19.77 -3.02 -0.28
N GLU A 306 -19.29 -2.50 -1.41
CA GLU A 306 -19.71 -1.19 -1.92
C GLU A 306 -20.85 -1.28 -2.96
N ARG A 307 -21.14 -2.47 -3.51
CA ARG A 307 -22.22 -2.63 -4.48
C ARG A 307 -23.62 -2.62 -3.82
N ASP A 308 -23.64 -2.97 -2.52
CA ASP A 308 -24.90 -3.08 -1.76
C ASP A 308 -25.19 -1.82 -0.91
N ALA A 309 -24.38 -0.75 -1.01
CA ALA A 309 -24.54 0.53 -0.31
C ALA A 309 -25.01 1.64 -1.25
#